data_6cf1e0fda4e4273024a28707e0be6851
#
_entry.id   6cf1e0fda4e4273024a28707e0be6851
#
_cell.length_a   1.000
_cell.length_b   1.000
_cell.length_c   1.000
_cell.angle_alpha   90.00
_cell.angle_beta   90.00
_cell.angle_gamma   90.00
#
_symmetry.space_group_name_H-M   'P 1'
#
loop_
_entity.id
_entity.type
_entity.pdbx_description
1 polymer ?
#
loop_
_entity_poly.entity_id
_entity_poly.type
_entity_poly.pdbx_seq_one_letter_code
_entity_poly.pdbx_strand_id
1 'polypeptide(L)'
;MNICWISAGVSSFIGAYLCRDELDKAIYIHIDDQEPDTLRFIKDCEKALGMEIEIIRSKDFKTVEEVCRKYKYINGVYGAKCTTMLKKKVRENWEQENLTEKPTYIWGYDLSEKHRAERIQKNVIEANHRFPLIEKGLTKEDCHALLKQLGIKRPKMYELGYHNNNCLGCVKGGKGYWNKIRQDFPEIFKKRAKLEREIGASCINGVFLDELDPNAGRNQTEILEDCSLFCQLIINETEARRWNLRQMKKVLQRLNNRTK
;
A
#
# COMPACT_ATOMS: atom_id res chain seq x y z
N MET A 1 -4.52 -13.96 14.85
CA MET A 1 -3.38 -13.10 14.46
C MET A 1 -3.88 -11.89 13.70
N ASN A 2 -3.47 -10.68 14.11
CA ASN A 2 -3.81 -9.40 13.46
C ASN A 2 -2.68 -9.01 12.51
N ILE A 3 -2.96 -8.93 11.22
CA ILE A 3 -1.95 -8.75 10.16
C ILE A 3 -2.30 -7.51 9.33
N CYS A 4 -1.30 -6.65 9.09
CA CYS A 4 -1.41 -5.58 8.11
C CYS A 4 -0.52 -5.85 6.89
N TRP A 5 -1.14 -5.94 5.71
CA TRP A 5 -0.45 -5.98 4.43
C TRP A 5 -0.15 -4.55 3.98
N ILE A 6 1.06 -4.06 4.29
CA ILE A 6 1.48 -2.70 3.97
C ILE A 6 1.79 -2.60 2.48
N SER A 7 1.11 -1.70 1.77
CA SER A 7 1.31 -1.49 0.33
C SER A 7 2.42 -0.47 0.00
N ALA A 8 3.12 0.04 1.02
CA ALA A 8 4.00 1.20 0.95
C ALA A 8 3.31 2.51 0.51
N GLY A 9 2.00 2.57 0.57
CA GLY A 9 1.21 3.80 0.47
C GLY A 9 0.94 4.38 1.86
N VAL A 10 0.73 5.69 1.93
CA VAL A 10 0.51 6.42 3.20
C VAL A 10 -0.70 5.87 3.95
N SER A 11 -1.85 5.70 3.30
CA SER A 11 -3.06 5.19 3.94
C SER A 11 -2.85 3.80 4.56
N SER A 12 -2.10 2.89 3.90
CA SER A 12 -1.85 1.56 4.47
C SER A 12 -0.97 1.60 5.72
N PHE A 13 0.01 2.51 5.77
CA PHE A 13 0.83 2.73 6.95
C PHE A 13 0.02 3.34 8.10
N ILE A 14 -0.77 4.39 7.84
CA ILE A 14 -1.60 5.02 8.89
C ILE A 14 -2.61 4.03 9.44
N GLY A 15 -3.22 3.18 8.61
CA GLY A 15 -4.09 2.10 9.07
C GLY A 15 -3.38 1.14 10.04
N ALA A 16 -2.16 0.71 9.72
CA ALA A 16 -1.33 -0.09 10.61
C ALA A 16 -0.96 0.66 11.89
N TYR A 17 -0.57 1.94 11.77
CA TYR A 17 -0.16 2.78 12.90
C TYR A 17 -1.28 2.97 13.93
N LEU A 18 -2.51 3.17 13.49
CA LEU A 18 -3.68 3.29 14.38
C LEU A 18 -3.99 2.02 15.17
N CYS A 19 -3.61 0.86 14.64
CA CYS A 19 -3.79 -0.45 15.25
C CYS A 19 -2.50 -1.06 15.80
N ARG A 20 -1.39 -0.32 15.90
CA ARG A 20 -0.06 -0.85 16.20
C ARG A 20 0.06 -1.60 17.53
N ASP A 21 -0.75 -1.26 18.51
CA ASP A 21 -0.74 -1.93 19.82
C ASP A 21 -1.46 -3.29 19.80
N GLU A 22 -2.26 -3.56 18.77
CA GLU A 22 -3.00 -4.79 18.53
C GLU A 22 -2.40 -5.61 17.36
N LEU A 23 -1.42 -5.05 16.65
CA LEU A 23 -0.86 -5.63 15.44
C LEU A 23 0.18 -6.71 15.79
N ASP A 24 -0.02 -7.92 15.28
CA ASP A 24 0.94 -9.02 15.46
C ASP A 24 1.99 -9.05 14.36
N LYS A 25 1.60 -8.72 13.13
CA LYS A 25 2.48 -8.74 11.94
C LYS A 25 2.19 -7.57 11.00
N ALA A 26 3.26 -6.97 10.52
CA ALA A 26 3.25 -6.02 9.41
C ALA A 26 4.08 -6.61 8.26
N ILE A 27 3.51 -6.73 7.06
CA ILE A 27 4.14 -7.42 5.94
C ILE A 27 4.08 -6.53 4.69
N TYR A 28 5.21 -6.41 4.01
CA TYR A 28 5.34 -5.68 2.76
C TYR A 28 5.81 -6.59 1.63
N ILE A 29 5.06 -6.63 0.53
CA ILE A 29 5.44 -7.38 -0.66
C ILE A 29 6.21 -6.44 -1.60
N HIS A 30 7.51 -6.63 -1.69
CA HIS A 30 8.38 -5.83 -2.56
C HIS A 30 8.35 -6.33 -4.00
N ILE A 31 8.37 -5.38 -4.95
CA ILE A 31 8.49 -5.61 -6.40
C ILE A 31 9.57 -4.69 -6.92
N ASP A 32 10.49 -5.19 -7.74
CA ASP A 32 11.65 -4.42 -8.21
C ASP A 32 11.29 -3.22 -9.11
N ASP A 33 10.06 -3.20 -9.67
CA ASP A 33 9.54 -2.03 -10.40
C ASP A 33 9.09 -0.86 -9.49
N GLN A 34 9.17 -0.97 -8.16
CA GLN A 34 8.81 0.14 -7.28
C GLN A 34 9.91 1.20 -7.27
N GLU A 35 9.51 2.45 -7.01
CA GLU A 35 10.45 3.55 -6.87
C GLU A 35 11.39 3.27 -5.68
N PRO A 36 12.73 3.43 -5.83
CA PRO A 36 13.71 3.04 -4.81
C PRO A 36 13.49 3.65 -3.42
N ASP A 37 12.98 4.89 -3.33
CA ASP A 37 12.66 5.53 -2.05
C ASP A 37 11.58 4.80 -1.24
N THR A 38 10.84 3.90 -1.87
CA THR A 38 9.85 3.05 -1.19
C THR A 38 10.45 2.27 -0.02
N LEU A 39 11.68 1.75 -0.17
CA LEU A 39 12.35 1.01 0.91
C LEU A 39 12.78 1.91 2.07
N ARG A 40 13.19 3.17 1.80
CA ARG A 40 13.41 4.18 2.84
C ARG A 40 12.11 4.40 3.64
N PHE A 41 10.99 4.61 2.93
CA PHE A 41 9.69 4.81 3.56
C PHE A 41 9.27 3.61 4.43
N ILE A 42 9.44 2.37 3.96
CA ILE A 42 9.18 1.16 4.76
C ILE A 42 10.00 1.15 6.06
N LYS A 43 11.29 1.52 6.00
CA LYS A 43 12.14 1.61 7.21
C LYS A 43 11.68 2.69 8.18
N ASP A 44 11.20 3.83 7.68
CA ASP A 44 10.67 4.89 8.54
C ASP A 44 9.33 4.47 9.17
N CYS A 45 8.49 3.75 8.42
CA CYS A 45 7.27 3.12 8.94
C CYS A 45 7.57 2.10 10.07
N GLU A 46 8.57 1.26 9.87
CA GLU A 46 9.03 0.25 10.83
C GLU A 46 9.41 0.90 12.17
N LYS A 47 10.23 1.98 12.13
CA LYS A 47 10.60 2.75 13.32
C LYS A 47 9.38 3.33 14.04
N ALA A 48 8.44 3.90 13.30
CA ALA A 48 7.25 4.51 13.88
C ALA A 48 6.26 3.50 14.46
N LEU A 49 6.13 2.33 13.82
CA LEU A 49 5.35 1.21 14.36
C LEU A 49 5.99 0.62 15.63
N GLY A 50 7.31 0.70 15.75
CA GLY A 50 8.09 0.05 16.82
C GLY A 50 8.09 -1.48 16.70
N MET A 51 7.94 -1.99 15.49
CA MET A 51 8.00 -3.41 15.14
C MET A 51 8.57 -3.59 13.74
N GLU A 52 9.16 -4.75 13.48
CA GLU A 52 9.69 -5.12 12.16
C GLU A 52 8.57 -5.23 11.12
N ILE A 53 8.84 -4.73 9.90
CA ILE A 53 8.00 -4.97 8.73
C ILE A 53 8.67 -6.07 7.90
N GLU A 54 8.07 -7.25 7.91
CA GLU A 54 8.55 -8.38 7.13
C GLU A 54 8.49 -8.08 5.64
N ILE A 55 9.65 -8.09 4.95
CA ILE A 55 9.73 -7.82 3.52
C ILE A 55 9.81 -9.14 2.77
N ILE A 56 8.77 -9.46 2.02
CA ILE A 56 8.70 -10.67 1.20
C ILE A 56 8.65 -10.35 -0.29
N ARG A 57 8.96 -11.34 -1.13
CA ARG A 57 9.01 -11.20 -2.59
C ARG A 57 8.45 -12.45 -3.27
N SER A 58 8.06 -12.32 -4.52
CA SER A 58 7.75 -13.47 -5.35
C SER A 58 9.00 -14.33 -5.57
N LYS A 59 8.86 -15.65 -5.42
CA LYS A 59 9.92 -16.62 -5.74
C LYS A 59 10.06 -16.82 -7.26
N ASP A 60 8.98 -16.57 -8.02
CA ASP A 60 8.89 -16.88 -9.45
C ASP A 60 9.27 -15.69 -10.36
N PHE A 61 8.97 -14.44 -9.92
CA PHE A 61 9.13 -13.23 -10.74
C PHE A 61 9.60 -12.06 -9.88
N LYS A 62 10.48 -11.22 -10.44
CA LYS A 62 10.97 -9.99 -9.80
C LYS A 62 10.23 -8.75 -10.30
N THR A 63 9.86 -8.74 -11.58
CA THR A 63 9.36 -7.56 -12.28
C THR A 63 8.00 -7.79 -12.94
N VAL A 64 7.28 -6.69 -13.17
CA VAL A 64 6.03 -6.67 -13.96
C VAL A 64 6.29 -7.15 -15.39
N GLU A 65 7.44 -6.79 -15.97
CA GLU A 65 7.84 -7.15 -17.33
C GLU A 65 8.00 -8.67 -17.50
N GLU A 66 8.67 -9.34 -16.54
CA GLU A 66 8.82 -10.81 -16.56
C GLU A 66 7.46 -11.50 -16.57
N VAL A 67 6.52 -11.04 -15.75
CA VAL A 67 5.15 -11.59 -15.72
C VAL A 67 4.45 -11.35 -17.04
N CYS A 68 4.52 -10.13 -17.60
CA CYS A 68 3.86 -9.81 -18.86
C CYS A 68 4.39 -10.67 -20.02
N ARG A 69 5.71 -10.87 -20.12
CA ARG A 69 6.34 -11.73 -21.14
C ARG A 69 5.95 -13.19 -20.99
N LYS A 70 5.97 -13.71 -19.74
CA LYS A 70 5.61 -15.11 -19.46
C LYS A 70 4.19 -15.43 -19.87
N TYR A 71 3.25 -14.53 -19.57
CA TYR A 71 1.82 -14.77 -19.82
C TYR A 71 1.31 -14.16 -21.13
N LYS A 72 2.17 -13.44 -21.88
CA LYS A 72 1.78 -12.69 -23.09
C LYS A 72 0.52 -11.84 -22.87
N TYR A 73 0.48 -11.17 -21.71
CA TYR A 73 -0.68 -10.42 -21.26
C TYR A 73 -0.24 -9.23 -20.38
N ILE A 74 -0.82 -8.07 -20.59
CA ILE A 74 -0.49 -6.85 -19.84
C ILE A 74 -1.62 -6.50 -18.87
N ASN A 75 -2.74 -6.02 -19.39
CA ASN A 75 -3.90 -5.58 -18.62
C ASN A 75 -5.19 -5.75 -19.42
N GLY A 76 -6.33 -5.89 -18.75
CA GLY A 76 -7.63 -6.01 -19.40
C GLY A 76 -8.77 -6.14 -18.40
N VAL A 77 -9.95 -6.58 -18.85
CA VAL A 77 -11.17 -6.68 -18.02
C VAL A 77 -11.02 -7.56 -16.78
N TYR A 78 -10.13 -8.54 -16.83
CA TYR A 78 -9.80 -9.42 -15.70
C TYR A 78 -8.65 -8.86 -14.82
N GLY A 79 -8.24 -7.61 -15.05
CA GLY A 79 -7.15 -6.94 -14.36
C GLY A 79 -5.77 -7.34 -14.91
N ALA A 80 -4.72 -6.95 -14.20
CA ALA A 80 -3.33 -7.17 -14.59
C ALA A 80 -2.76 -8.44 -13.93
N LYS A 81 -2.14 -9.33 -14.72
CA LYS A 81 -1.57 -10.61 -14.26
C LYS A 81 -0.46 -10.40 -13.22
N CYS A 82 0.28 -9.28 -13.30
CA CYS A 82 1.29 -8.92 -12.31
C CYS A 82 0.70 -8.76 -10.89
N THR A 83 -0.53 -8.27 -10.75
CA THR A 83 -1.21 -8.21 -9.43
C THR A 83 -1.41 -9.61 -8.85
N THR A 84 -1.78 -10.58 -9.68
CA THR A 84 -1.96 -11.97 -9.26
C THR A 84 -0.63 -12.59 -8.87
N MET A 85 0.40 -12.49 -9.73
CA MET A 85 1.65 -13.23 -9.58
C MET A 85 2.61 -12.60 -8.56
N LEU A 86 2.69 -11.25 -8.53
CA LEU A 86 3.65 -10.54 -7.70
C LEU A 86 3.08 -10.08 -6.34
N LYS A 87 1.76 -10.18 -6.14
CA LYS A 87 1.13 -9.78 -4.87
C LYS A 87 0.20 -10.87 -4.33
N LYS A 88 -0.86 -11.25 -5.07
CA LYS A 88 -1.88 -12.16 -4.54
C LYS A 88 -1.29 -13.54 -4.24
N LYS A 89 -0.59 -14.16 -5.19
CA LYS A 89 0.06 -15.48 -5.00
C LYS A 89 1.13 -15.45 -3.90
N VAL A 90 1.89 -14.36 -3.79
CA VAL A 90 2.90 -14.19 -2.73
C VAL A 90 2.24 -14.16 -1.36
N ARG A 91 1.14 -13.43 -1.23
CA ARG A 91 0.34 -13.40 0.00
C ARG A 91 -0.21 -14.78 0.33
N GLU A 92 -0.87 -15.43 -0.64
CA GLU A 92 -1.47 -16.77 -0.45
C GLU A 92 -0.43 -17.82 -0.04
N ASN A 93 0.77 -17.81 -0.63
CA ASN A 93 1.84 -18.71 -0.24
C ASN A 93 2.30 -18.44 1.20
N TRP A 94 2.49 -17.17 1.57
CA TRP A 94 2.85 -16.79 2.92
C TRP A 94 1.78 -17.21 3.93
N GLU A 95 0.51 -17.00 3.60
CA GLU A 95 -0.64 -17.41 4.42
C GLU A 95 -0.64 -18.92 4.67
N GLN A 96 -0.41 -19.73 3.62
CA GLN A 96 -0.33 -21.19 3.73
C GLN A 96 0.84 -21.67 4.62
N GLU A 97 1.97 -20.97 4.55
CA GLU A 97 3.17 -21.32 5.32
C GLU A 97 3.07 -20.88 6.80
N ASN A 98 2.31 -19.84 7.13
CA ASN A 98 2.38 -19.15 8.42
C ASN A 98 1.06 -19.10 9.21
N LEU A 99 -0.08 -19.41 8.62
CA LEU A 99 -1.37 -19.33 9.30
C LEU A 99 -1.97 -20.71 9.58
N THR A 100 -2.31 -20.95 10.84
CA THR A 100 -3.06 -22.12 11.29
C THR A 100 -4.52 -21.80 11.63
N GLU A 101 -4.82 -20.52 11.86
CA GLU A 101 -6.14 -20.02 12.24
C GLU A 101 -6.56 -18.84 11.37
N LYS A 102 -7.85 -18.54 11.38
CA LYS A 102 -8.43 -17.42 10.66
C LYS A 102 -7.83 -16.09 11.13
N PRO A 103 -7.09 -15.35 10.27
CA PRO A 103 -6.49 -14.08 10.64
C PRO A 103 -7.52 -12.95 10.68
N THR A 104 -7.13 -11.83 11.31
CA THR A 104 -7.76 -10.53 11.13
C THR A 104 -6.86 -9.65 10.29
N TYR A 105 -7.33 -9.22 9.12
CA TYR A 105 -6.61 -8.29 8.27
C TYR A 105 -6.97 -6.84 8.57
N ILE A 106 -5.94 -6.01 8.76
CA ILE A 106 -6.05 -4.57 8.91
C ILE A 106 -5.75 -3.92 7.56
N TRP A 107 -6.74 -3.22 7.00
CA TRP A 107 -6.67 -2.62 5.67
C TRP A 107 -6.55 -1.10 5.75
N GLY A 108 -5.64 -0.55 4.96
CA GLY A 108 -5.47 0.90 4.82
C GLY A 108 -6.39 1.51 3.75
N TYR A 109 -7.66 1.14 3.73
CA TYR A 109 -8.65 1.81 2.89
C TYR A 109 -9.19 3.04 3.62
N ASP A 110 -9.07 4.20 2.97
CA ASP A 110 -9.62 5.46 3.46
C ASP A 110 -11.14 5.56 3.17
N LEU A 111 -11.74 6.64 3.65
CA LEU A 111 -13.19 6.84 3.57
C LEU A 111 -13.73 6.78 2.13
N SER A 112 -12.96 7.25 1.14
CA SER A 112 -13.36 7.23 -0.28
C SER A 112 -13.37 5.80 -0.87
N GLU A 113 -12.69 4.86 -0.23
CA GLU A 113 -12.54 3.47 -0.67
C GLU A 113 -13.54 2.49 0.01
N LYS A 114 -14.57 3.00 0.70
CA LYS A 114 -15.57 2.19 1.42
C LYS A 114 -16.17 1.08 0.55
N HIS A 115 -16.47 1.37 -0.71
CA HIS A 115 -16.97 0.38 -1.68
C HIS A 115 -15.99 -0.80 -1.92
N ARG A 116 -14.68 -0.56 -1.79
CA ARG A 116 -13.64 -1.60 -1.90
C ARG A 116 -13.60 -2.46 -0.63
N ALA A 117 -13.77 -1.83 0.54
CA ALA A 117 -13.85 -2.52 1.81
C ALA A 117 -15.03 -3.50 1.83
N GLU A 118 -16.22 -3.05 1.44
CA GLU A 118 -17.42 -3.90 1.34
C GLU A 118 -17.23 -5.09 0.39
N ARG A 119 -16.55 -4.86 -0.75
CA ARG A 119 -16.24 -5.93 -1.70
C ARG A 119 -15.27 -6.96 -1.14
N ILE A 120 -14.25 -6.52 -0.37
CA ILE A 120 -13.31 -7.45 0.26
C ILE A 120 -14.00 -8.28 1.32
N GLN A 121 -14.81 -7.69 2.18
CA GLN A 121 -15.59 -8.42 3.19
C GLN A 121 -16.46 -9.53 2.59
N LYS A 122 -17.01 -9.31 1.39
CA LYS A 122 -17.83 -10.31 0.68
C LYS A 122 -17.01 -11.42 0.02
N ASN A 123 -15.81 -11.11 -0.44
CA ASN A 123 -15.01 -12.01 -1.31
C ASN A 123 -13.88 -12.73 -0.57
N VAL A 124 -13.49 -12.29 0.61
CA VAL A 124 -12.40 -12.88 1.41
C VAL A 124 -12.99 -13.31 2.75
N ILE A 125 -13.76 -14.40 2.72
CA ILE A 125 -14.49 -14.92 3.89
C ILE A 125 -13.59 -15.70 4.87
N GLU A 126 -12.42 -16.09 4.42
CA GLU A 126 -11.40 -16.82 5.17
C GLU A 126 -10.66 -15.95 6.20
N ALA A 127 -10.87 -14.65 6.20
CA ALA A 127 -10.31 -13.71 7.17
C ALA A 127 -11.37 -12.84 7.83
N ASN A 128 -11.07 -12.29 8.99
CA ASN A 128 -11.79 -11.16 9.57
C ASN A 128 -11.18 -9.86 9.01
N HIS A 129 -11.95 -8.78 8.96
CA HIS A 129 -11.49 -7.53 8.36
C HIS A 129 -11.72 -6.34 9.28
N ARG A 130 -10.70 -5.47 9.37
CA ARG A 130 -10.79 -4.17 10.03
C ARG A 130 -10.37 -3.07 9.06
N PHE A 131 -11.04 -1.94 9.14
CA PHE A 131 -10.83 -0.78 8.28
C PHE A 131 -10.67 0.48 9.14
N PRO A 132 -9.56 0.63 9.88
CA PRO A 132 -9.42 1.67 10.90
C PRO A 132 -9.56 3.10 10.36
N LEU A 133 -9.21 3.34 9.10
CA LEU A 133 -9.40 4.66 8.50
C LEU A 133 -10.88 4.96 8.23
N ILE A 134 -11.64 3.98 7.73
CA ILE A 134 -13.09 4.12 7.52
C ILE A 134 -13.80 4.20 8.86
N GLU A 135 -13.43 3.37 9.84
CA GLU A 135 -13.97 3.39 11.21
C GLU A 135 -13.82 4.77 11.88
N LYS A 136 -12.73 5.49 11.55
CA LYS A 136 -12.43 6.84 12.08
C LYS A 136 -12.82 7.98 11.12
N GLY A 137 -13.42 7.69 9.97
CA GLY A 137 -13.85 8.68 8.98
C GLY A 137 -12.70 9.42 8.29
N LEU A 138 -11.51 8.81 8.20
CA LEU A 138 -10.31 9.45 7.66
C LEU A 138 -10.27 9.40 6.13
N THR A 139 -9.96 10.54 5.53
CA THR A 139 -9.68 10.69 4.10
C THR A 139 -8.22 10.41 3.79
N LYS A 140 -7.85 10.42 2.53
CA LYS A 140 -6.48 10.28 2.09
C LYS A 140 -5.61 11.46 2.52
N GLU A 141 -6.15 12.66 2.42
CA GLU A 141 -5.54 13.92 2.87
C GLU A 141 -5.26 13.87 4.36
N ASP A 142 -6.20 13.41 5.18
CA ASP A 142 -6.00 13.20 6.62
C ASP A 142 -4.86 12.22 6.90
N CYS A 143 -4.75 11.14 6.12
CA CYS A 143 -3.64 10.20 6.28
C CYS A 143 -2.29 10.85 5.98
N HIS A 144 -2.20 11.70 4.93
CA HIS A 144 -0.97 12.43 4.61
C HIS A 144 -0.62 13.47 5.69
N ALA A 145 -1.61 14.17 6.23
CA ALA A 145 -1.43 15.10 7.33
C ALA A 145 -0.93 14.40 8.62
N LEU A 146 -1.52 13.23 8.95
CA LEU A 146 -1.07 12.40 10.07
C LEU A 146 0.38 11.93 9.89
N LEU A 147 0.76 11.50 8.68
CA LEU A 147 2.14 11.11 8.37
C LEU A 147 3.13 12.26 8.63
N LYS A 148 2.76 13.47 8.19
CA LYS A 148 3.57 14.69 8.39
C LYS A 148 3.73 15.03 9.88
N GLN A 149 2.65 14.90 10.67
CA GLN A 149 2.71 15.09 12.12
C GLN A 149 3.62 14.07 12.83
N LEU A 150 3.71 12.85 12.30
CA LEU A 150 4.65 11.83 12.76
C LEU A 150 6.11 12.12 12.36
N GLY A 151 6.36 13.20 11.62
CA GLY A 151 7.70 13.55 11.14
C GLY A 151 8.24 12.59 10.07
N ILE A 152 7.37 11.83 9.41
CA ILE A 152 7.76 10.85 8.40
C ILE A 152 7.59 11.47 7.00
N LYS A 153 8.68 11.49 6.24
CA LYS A 153 8.64 11.94 4.85
C LYS A 153 7.86 10.94 3.98
N ARG A 154 6.87 11.44 3.23
CA ARG A 154 6.08 10.60 2.31
C ARG A 154 6.95 10.02 1.18
N PRO A 155 6.55 8.91 0.55
CA PRO A 155 7.25 8.35 -0.61
C PRO A 155 7.38 9.35 -1.76
N LYS A 156 8.52 9.29 -2.48
CA LYS A 156 8.87 10.21 -3.57
C LYS A 156 7.81 10.34 -4.65
N MET A 157 7.07 9.26 -4.94
CA MET A 157 5.99 9.31 -5.92
C MET A 157 4.93 10.36 -5.59
N TYR A 158 4.59 10.55 -4.31
CA TYR A 158 3.66 11.62 -3.90
C TYR A 158 4.28 13.01 -4.03
N GLU A 159 5.58 13.17 -3.78
CA GLU A 159 6.31 14.44 -3.98
C GLU A 159 6.33 14.85 -5.45
N LEU A 160 6.39 13.86 -6.35
CA LEU A 160 6.29 14.07 -7.78
C LEU A 160 4.83 14.30 -8.25
N GLY A 161 3.87 14.36 -7.35
CA GLY A 161 2.45 14.60 -7.66
C GLY A 161 1.69 13.37 -8.16
N TYR A 162 2.18 12.15 -7.93
CA TYR A 162 1.41 10.93 -8.19
C TYR A 162 0.41 10.68 -7.06
N HIS A 163 -0.78 10.22 -7.42
CA HIS A 163 -1.83 9.94 -6.44
C HIS A 163 -1.59 8.67 -5.60
N ASN A 164 -0.68 7.80 -6.00
CA ASN A 164 -0.35 6.55 -5.31
C ASN A 164 1.13 6.20 -5.47
N ASN A 165 1.68 5.51 -4.47
CA ASN A 165 3.02 4.92 -4.54
C ASN A 165 2.96 3.53 -5.23
N ASN A 166 2.61 3.53 -6.52
CA ASN A 166 2.57 2.31 -7.34
C ASN A 166 3.94 2.00 -7.93
N CYS A 167 4.06 0.81 -8.55
CA CYS A 167 5.21 0.49 -9.41
C CYS A 167 5.40 1.58 -10.48
N LEU A 168 6.65 1.91 -10.81
CA LEU A 168 7.01 2.79 -11.92
C LEU A 168 6.50 2.17 -13.24
N GLY A 169 5.73 2.92 -13.99
CA GLY A 169 5.09 2.41 -15.19
C GLY A 169 4.06 1.32 -14.88
N CYS A 170 3.19 1.55 -13.88
CA CYS A 170 2.10 0.64 -13.53
C CYS A 170 1.16 0.41 -14.72
N VAL A 171 1.02 -0.83 -15.16
CA VAL A 171 0.20 -1.23 -16.31
C VAL A 171 -1.29 -0.93 -16.16
N LYS A 172 -1.74 -0.58 -14.97
CA LYS A 172 -3.12 -0.14 -14.70
C LYS A 172 -3.29 1.38 -14.79
N GLY A 173 -2.24 2.12 -15.12
CA GLY A 173 -2.27 3.56 -15.28
C GLY A 173 -3.15 4.00 -16.44
N GLY A 174 -3.92 5.06 -16.26
CA GLY A 174 -4.68 5.71 -17.33
C GLY A 174 -3.80 6.64 -18.18
N LYS A 175 -4.40 7.30 -19.19
CA LYS A 175 -3.69 8.17 -20.14
C LYS A 175 -2.89 9.28 -19.44
N GLY A 176 -3.48 9.99 -18.49
CA GLY A 176 -2.79 11.07 -17.75
C GLY A 176 -1.61 10.55 -16.91
N TYR A 177 -1.75 9.39 -16.26
CA TYR A 177 -0.65 8.74 -15.56
C TYR A 177 0.51 8.42 -16.51
N TRP A 178 0.24 7.83 -17.67
CA TRP A 178 1.26 7.47 -18.64
C TRP A 178 1.94 8.68 -19.28
N ASN A 179 1.21 9.77 -19.52
CA ASN A 179 1.81 11.01 -19.98
C ASN A 179 2.71 11.64 -18.91
N LYS A 180 2.34 11.54 -17.63
CA LYS A 180 3.22 11.95 -16.53
C LYS A 180 4.46 11.04 -16.41
N ILE A 181 4.33 9.72 -16.55
CA ILE A 181 5.48 8.79 -16.61
C ILE A 181 6.38 9.10 -17.81
N ARG A 182 5.83 9.50 -18.97
CA ARG A 182 6.60 9.94 -20.13
C ARG A 182 7.52 11.11 -19.80
N GLN A 183 7.05 12.06 -18.99
CA GLN A 183 7.78 13.26 -18.58
C GLN A 183 8.81 12.94 -17.46
N ASP A 184 8.38 12.30 -16.39
CA ASP A 184 9.17 12.10 -15.18
C ASP A 184 10.16 10.93 -15.31
N PHE A 185 9.77 9.89 -16.07
CA PHE A 185 10.54 8.63 -16.21
C PHE A 185 10.52 8.15 -17.67
N PRO A 186 11.13 8.91 -18.61
CA PRO A 186 11.04 8.63 -20.05
C PRO A 186 11.58 7.25 -20.43
N GLU A 187 12.59 6.75 -19.74
CA GLU A 187 13.14 5.40 -20.00
C GLU A 187 12.16 4.29 -19.59
N ILE A 188 11.44 4.47 -18.50
CA ILE A 188 10.37 3.52 -18.08
C ILE A 188 9.24 3.52 -19.09
N PHE A 189 8.85 4.70 -19.59
CA PHE A 189 7.83 4.84 -20.63
C PHE A 189 8.24 4.10 -21.91
N LYS A 190 9.45 4.36 -22.44
CA LYS A 190 9.99 3.69 -23.63
C LYS A 190 10.06 2.17 -23.46
N LYS A 191 10.56 1.72 -22.30
CA LYS A 191 10.67 0.29 -21.98
C LYS A 191 9.30 -0.38 -21.99
N ARG A 192 8.29 0.29 -21.45
CA ARG A 192 6.92 -0.25 -21.40
C ARG A 192 6.25 -0.21 -22.78
N ALA A 193 6.43 0.83 -23.57
CA ALA A 193 5.95 0.90 -24.95
C ALA A 193 6.54 -0.21 -25.82
N LYS A 194 7.84 -0.49 -25.69
CA LYS A 194 8.48 -1.62 -26.37
C LYS A 194 7.87 -2.97 -25.96
N LEU A 195 7.61 -3.15 -24.66
CA LEU A 195 6.97 -4.37 -24.15
C LEU A 195 5.56 -4.57 -24.71
N GLU A 196 4.77 -3.50 -24.84
CA GLU A 196 3.45 -3.54 -25.46
C GLU A 196 3.53 -4.07 -26.91
N ARG A 197 4.44 -3.53 -27.71
CA ARG A 197 4.64 -3.96 -29.10
C ARG A 197 5.14 -5.41 -29.19
N GLU A 198 6.03 -5.81 -28.31
CA GLU A 198 6.54 -7.18 -28.24
C GLU A 198 5.44 -8.19 -27.91
N ILE A 199 4.52 -7.85 -27.02
CA ILE A 199 3.42 -8.74 -26.60
C ILE A 199 2.22 -8.63 -27.54
N GLY A 200 2.03 -7.51 -28.23
CA GLY A 200 0.85 -7.21 -29.04
C GLY A 200 -0.37 -6.84 -28.20
N ALA A 201 -0.15 -6.31 -26.97
CA ALA A 201 -1.21 -5.88 -26.05
C ALA A 201 -0.83 -4.56 -25.39
N SER A 202 -1.81 -3.73 -25.03
CA SER A 202 -1.60 -2.40 -24.50
C SER A 202 -1.96 -2.27 -23.01
N CYS A 203 -1.31 -1.35 -22.29
CA CYS A 203 -1.67 -0.96 -20.93
C CYS A 203 -3.03 -0.23 -20.92
N ILE A 204 -3.28 0.57 -21.93
CA ILE A 204 -4.50 1.35 -22.11
C ILE A 204 -5.32 0.68 -23.20
N ASN A 205 -6.56 0.31 -22.92
CA ASN A 205 -7.40 -0.38 -23.86
C ASN A 205 -7.48 0.36 -25.20
N GLY A 206 -7.07 -0.31 -26.28
CA GLY A 206 -7.11 0.18 -27.66
C GLY A 206 -6.07 1.24 -28.04
N VAL A 207 -5.08 1.54 -27.16
CA VAL A 207 -4.04 2.55 -27.46
C VAL A 207 -2.68 2.06 -26.95
N PHE A 208 -1.71 1.91 -27.85
CA PHE A 208 -0.32 1.66 -27.47
C PHE A 208 0.33 2.92 -26.92
N LEU A 209 1.29 2.79 -26.01
CA LEU A 209 1.91 3.94 -25.35
C LEU A 209 2.68 4.85 -26.33
N ASP A 210 3.29 4.28 -27.36
CA ASP A 210 3.97 5.05 -28.41
C ASP A 210 3.02 5.84 -29.32
N GLU A 211 1.74 5.48 -29.36
CA GLU A 211 0.65 6.17 -30.08
C GLU A 211 -0.15 7.10 -29.15
N LEU A 212 0.14 7.11 -27.86
CA LEU A 212 -0.61 7.90 -26.90
C LEU A 212 -0.39 9.40 -27.15
N ASP A 213 -1.49 10.14 -27.40
CA ASP A 213 -1.48 11.60 -27.48
C ASP A 213 -0.92 12.21 -26.18
N PRO A 214 0.15 13.03 -26.24
CA PRO A 214 0.75 13.69 -25.09
C PRO A 214 -0.21 14.53 -24.24
N ASN A 215 -1.28 15.04 -24.85
CA ASN A 215 -2.27 15.87 -24.19
C ASN A 215 -3.50 15.07 -23.69
N ALA A 216 -3.54 13.76 -23.92
CA ALA A 216 -4.66 12.94 -23.52
C ALA A 216 -4.63 12.58 -22.03
N GLY A 217 -5.83 12.52 -21.44
CA GLY A 217 -6.02 12.10 -20.05
C GLY A 217 -6.18 13.27 -19.08
N ARG A 218 -6.56 12.94 -17.85
CA ARG A 218 -6.70 13.93 -16.77
C ARG A 218 -5.39 14.02 -16.00
N ASN A 219 -5.00 15.23 -15.63
CA ASN A 219 -3.91 15.43 -14.66
C ASN A 219 -4.28 14.80 -13.34
N GLN A 220 -3.28 14.21 -12.68
CA GLN A 220 -3.48 13.70 -11.31
C GLN A 220 -3.60 14.92 -10.38
N THR A 221 -4.59 14.87 -9.49
CA THR A 221 -4.74 15.87 -8.45
C THR A 221 -3.69 15.62 -7.38
N GLU A 222 -2.94 16.65 -7.03
CA GLU A 222 -1.98 16.58 -5.93
C GLU A 222 -2.72 16.32 -4.60
N ILE A 223 -2.18 15.45 -3.75
CA ILE A 223 -2.71 15.20 -2.42
C ILE A 223 -2.13 16.26 -1.49
N LEU A 224 -3.01 17.12 -0.95
CA LEU A 224 -2.65 18.12 0.02
C LEU A 224 -2.39 17.46 1.38
N GLU A 225 -1.41 18.00 2.11
CA GLU A 225 -1.09 17.57 3.47
C GLU A 225 -1.75 18.52 4.49
N ASP A 226 -3.02 18.86 4.25
CA ASP A 226 -3.77 19.76 5.13
C ASP A 226 -4.41 18.99 6.27
N CYS A 227 -4.11 19.43 7.47
CA CYS A 227 -4.61 18.83 8.70
C CYS A 227 -5.96 19.46 9.08
N SER A 228 -7.02 18.66 9.07
CA SER A 228 -8.23 19.03 9.82
C SER A 228 -7.96 18.96 11.32
N LEU A 229 -8.67 19.76 12.13
CA LEU A 229 -8.64 19.69 13.59
C LEU A 229 -8.86 18.25 14.14
N PHE A 230 -9.53 17.42 13.37
CA PHE A 230 -9.82 16.01 13.68
C PHE A 230 -8.55 15.15 13.77
N CYS A 231 -7.54 15.39 12.93
CA CYS A 231 -6.29 14.62 12.93
C CYS A 231 -5.51 14.75 14.25
N GLN A 232 -5.46 15.95 14.81
CA GLN A 232 -4.78 16.20 16.08
C GLN A 232 -5.44 15.47 17.25
N LEU A 233 -6.78 15.43 17.26
CA LEU A 233 -7.55 14.70 18.28
C LEU A 233 -7.30 13.18 18.19
N ILE A 234 -7.21 12.61 16.99
CA ILE A 234 -6.96 11.18 16.79
C ILE A 234 -5.56 10.77 17.24
N ILE A 235 -4.54 11.58 16.99
CA ILE A 235 -3.18 11.30 17.48
C ILE A 235 -3.16 11.34 19.00
N ASN A 236 -3.71 12.40 19.58
CA ASN A 236 -3.74 12.57 21.04
C ASN A 236 -4.49 11.43 21.73
N GLU A 237 -5.63 10.98 21.19
CA GLU A 237 -6.38 9.83 21.70
C GLU A 237 -5.57 8.53 21.59
N THR A 238 -4.91 8.31 20.46
CA THR A 238 -4.10 7.12 20.22
C THR A 238 -2.87 7.07 21.12
N GLU A 239 -2.18 8.20 21.33
CA GLU A 239 -1.04 8.29 22.25
C GLU A 239 -1.47 8.18 23.72
N ALA A 240 -2.61 8.73 24.12
CA ALA A 240 -3.17 8.58 25.46
C ALA A 240 -3.52 7.11 25.77
N ARG A 241 -4.13 6.39 24.83
CA ARG A 241 -4.37 4.93 24.97
C ARG A 241 -3.08 4.15 25.15
N ARG A 242 -2.05 4.47 24.36
CA ARG A 242 -0.74 3.84 24.45
C ARG A 242 -0.05 4.09 25.78
N TRP A 243 -0.17 5.32 26.31
CA TRP A 243 0.35 5.66 27.63
C TRP A 243 -0.35 4.84 28.71
N ASN A 244 -1.68 4.74 28.68
CA ASN A 244 -2.48 3.94 29.62
C ASN A 244 -2.13 2.46 29.57
N LEU A 245 -2.01 1.88 28.37
CA LEU A 245 -1.60 0.47 28.20
C LEU A 245 -0.19 0.20 28.73
N ARG A 246 0.75 1.12 28.52
CA ARG A 246 2.11 1.00 29.07
C ARG A 246 2.10 1.04 30.61
N GLN A 247 1.27 1.91 31.21
CA GLN A 247 1.15 1.97 32.68
C GLN A 247 0.52 0.67 33.22
N MET A 248 -0.52 0.14 32.58
CA MET A 248 -1.14 -1.12 32.96
C MET A 248 -0.13 -2.29 32.89
N LYS A 249 0.64 -2.40 31.81
CA LYS A 249 1.68 -3.44 31.67
C LYS A 249 2.74 -3.34 32.79
N LYS A 250 3.18 -2.11 33.15
CA LYS A 250 4.12 -1.92 34.26
C LYS A 250 3.53 -2.34 35.61
N VAL A 251 2.26 -2.07 35.86
CA VAL A 251 1.57 -2.48 37.08
C VAL A 251 1.46 -4.01 37.15
N LEU A 252 1.05 -4.68 36.06
CA LEU A 252 0.96 -6.13 35.98
C LEU A 252 2.32 -6.80 36.18
N GLN A 253 3.40 -6.28 35.59
CA GLN A 253 4.76 -6.78 35.84
C GLN A 253 5.16 -6.67 37.31
N ARG A 254 4.84 -5.54 37.99
CA ARG A 254 5.13 -5.36 39.41
C ARG A 254 4.35 -6.34 40.31
N LEU A 255 3.10 -6.64 39.94
CA LEU A 255 2.28 -7.62 40.65
C LEU A 255 2.84 -9.05 40.50
N ASN A 256 3.18 -9.45 39.27
CA ASN A 256 3.77 -10.76 39.01
C ASN A 256 5.14 -10.98 39.66
N ASN A 257 5.92 -9.90 39.87
CA ASN A 257 7.21 -9.98 40.57
C ASN A 257 7.08 -9.99 42.09
N ARG A 258 5.89 -9.72 42.66
CA ARG A 258 5.61 -9.82 44.10
C ARG A 258 5.01 -11.17 44.51
N THR A 259 4.64 -11.99 43.55
CA THR A 259 4.07 -13.33 43.73
C THR A 259 5.11 -14.45 43.50
N LYS A 260 6.34 -14.07 43.20
CA LYS A 260 7.55 -14.95 43.22
C LYS A 260 8.41 -14.60 44.45
#